data_5ba54028dc7a3cde1ac3b28634e6ab45
#
_entry.id   5ba54028dc7a3cde1ac3b28634e6ab45
#
_cell.length_a   1.000
_cell.length_b   1.000
_cell.length_c   1.000
_cell.angle_alpha   90.00
_cell.angle_beta   90.00
_cell.angle_gamma   90.00
#
_symmetry.space_group_name_H-M   'P 1'
#
loop_
_entity.id
_entity.type
_entity.pdbx_description
1 polymer ?
#
loop_
_entity_poly.entity_id
_entity_poly.type
_entity_poly.pdbx_seq_one_letter_code
_entity_poly.pdbx_strand_id
1 'polypeptide(L)'
;MQPIRRTPRGSTLLLTLAACATVSEPRSAAPAPMTMANAYPAPEDSGQRAPARYFLRRAWVQLTRDVARTRLPETVGLDLREMEQRPFAVAWLGHATTLVRAGTRWILLDPALFTYVGPVRGFGPKRLTPLPLLPEAFPRIDAVLISHDHFDHLDLASVRHLAAQPGGPPRFLVGRGLGQWFAENVGVEAEELDWWDRLPLGDIDLTFVPAQHSSGRTPWGKNETRWGGWVVGLGAQRFYFPGDTSYVAELFRDIRSRVGEIQLAALPIGAYTPREWMRFEHLDPEEAVLAHVDLGAVRSIGVHWATFQLGDEEPYQPALDLDRSVQAHAVQGFDVVPIGQVVDVPEPTPSAVDQRPSPPVATTNPEERHVPAGRRDAAN
;
A
#
# COMPACT_ATOMS: atom_id res chain seq x y z
N MET A 1 87.21 17.80 -26.88
CA MET A 1 86.74 17.97 -28.26
C MET A 1 85.31 18.49 -28.18
N GLN A 2 85.07 19.67 -28.74
CA GLN A 2 83.85 20.48 -28.55
C GLN A 2 82.66 19.97 -29.36
N PRO A 3 81.44 20.29 -28.93
CA PRO A 3 80.21 19.87 -29.56
C PRO A 3 79.74 20.84 -30.64
N ILE A 4 79.12 20.31 -31.69
CA ILE A 4 78.50 21.01 -32.81
C ILE A 4 77.06 21.37 -32.42
N ARG A 5 76.77 22.68 -32.46
CA ARG A 5 75.39 23.22 -32.35
C ARG A 5 74.67 23.06 -33.69
N ARG A 6 73.44 22.52 -33.64
CA ARG A 6 72.47 22.68 -34.75
C ARG A 6 71.20 23.30 -34.23
N THR A 7 70.80 24.42 -34.78
CA THR A 7 69.56 25.12 -34.61
C THR A 7 68.44 24.47 -35.39
N PRO A 8 67.22 24.35 -34.86
CA PRO A 8 66.09 23.96 -35.65
C PRO A 8 65.38 25.19 -36.24
N ARG A 9 65.11 25.10 -37.53
CA ARG A 9 64.22 26.02 -38.28
C ARG A 9 62.76 25.71 -37.89
N GLY A 10 62.04 26.71 -37.35
CA GLY A 10 60.62 26.65 -37.09
C GLY A 10 59.84 26.77 -38.41
N SER A 11 58.94 25.80 -38.62
CA SER A 11 57.84 25.95 -39.59
C SER A 11 56.56 26.11 -38.81
N THR A 12 56.02 27.33 -38.81
CA THR A 12 54.72 27.67 -38.24
C THR A 12 53.64 27.21 -39.18
N LEU A 13 52.94 26.12 -38.83
CA LEU A 13 51.76 25.65 -39.53
C LEU A 13 50.57 26.35 -38.91
N LEU A 14 49.95 27.34 -39.52
CA LEU A 14 48.67 27.91 -39.15
C LEU A 14 47.59 26.89 -39.49
N LEU A 15 47.02 26.25 -38.48
CA LEU A 15 45.73 25.53 -38.58
C LEU A 15 44.62 26.51 -38.30
N THR A 16 43.91 26.93 -39.34
CA THR A 16 42.61 27.59 -39.23
C THR A 16 41.55 26.60 -38.82
N LEU A 17 41.18 26.59 -37.54
CA LEU A 17 40.00 25.92 -37.00
C LEU A 17 38.75 26.74 -37.41
N ALA A 18 38.03 26.23 -38.41
CA ALA A 18 36.66 26.67 -38.70
C ALA A 18 35.77 26.10 -37.57
N ALA A 19 35.38 26.95 -36.63
CA ALA A 19 34.37 26.62 -35.64
C ALA A 19 33.00 26.64 -36.33
N CYS A 20 32.48 25.42 -36.67
CA CYS A 20 31.05 25.27 -36.89
C CYS A 20 30.34 25.43 -35.54
N ALA A 21 29.83 26.65 -35.30
CA ALA A 21 28.89 26.88 -34.22
C ALA A 21 27.57 26.21 -34.61
N THR A 22 27.36 24.97 -34.12
CA THR A 22 26.04 24.37 -34.05
C THR A 22 25.26 25.18 -33.00
N VAL A 23 24.32 25.98 -33.46
CA VAL A 23 23.31 26.56 -32.60
C VAL A 23 22.49 25.41 -32.03
N SER A 24 22.81 24.98 -30.81
CA SER A 24 21.94 24.10 -30.08
C SER A 24 20.68 24.88 -29.73
N GLU A 25 19.55 24.49 -30.31
CA GLU A 25 18.24 24.94 -29.81
C GLU A 25 18.17 24.80 -28.30
N PRO A 26 17.63 25.80 -27.58
CA PRO A 26 17.45 25.65 -26.13
C PRO A 26 16.54 24.43 -25.90
N ARG A 27 17.07 23.41 -25.24
CA ARG A 27 16.26 22.30 -24.73
C ARG A 27 15.11 22.95 -23.96
N SER A 28 13.88 22.70 -24.41
CA SER A 28 12.68 23.07 -23.68
C SER A 28 12.91 22.64 -22.21
N ALA A 29 12.83 23.61 -21.31
CA ALA A 29 12.91 23.32 -19.88
C ALA A 29 11.86 22.26 -19.58
N ALA A 30 12.26 21.17 -18.96
CA ALA A 30 11.32 20.15 -18.49
C ALA A 30 10.22 20.87 -17.69
N PRO A 31 8.94 20.54 -17.90
CA PRO A 31 7.88 21.15 -17.11
C PRO A 31 8.20 20.98 -15.62
N ALA A 32 7.96 22.03 -14.84
CA ALA A 32 8.14 21.96 -13.39
C ALA A 32 7.37 20.75 -12.85
N PRO A 33 7.94 19.96 -11.93
CA PRO A 33 7.27 18.80 -11.38
C PRO A 33 5.91 19.22 -10.80
N MET A 34 4.85 18.49 -11.18
CA MET A 34 3.51 18.73 -10.65
C MET A 34 3.48 18.30 -9.19
N THR A 35 3.40 19.25 -8.27
CA THR A 35 3.17 18.95 -6.86
C THR A 35 1.72 18.49 -6.66
N MET A 36 1.53 17.31 -6.12
CA MET A 36 0.21 16.75 -5.85
C MET A 36 -0.31 17.21 -4.49
N ALA A 37 -1.62 17.24 -4.32
CA ALA A 37 -2.28 17.62 -3.06
C ALA A 37 -3.20 16.50 -2.58
N ASN A 38 -3.53 16.51 -1.28
CA ASN A 38 -4.52 15.63 -0.69
C ASN A 38 -5.90 15.87 -1.30
N ALA A 39 -6.73 14.82 -1.36
CA ALA A 39 -8.10 14.90 -1.87
C ALA A 39 -9.03 15.65 -0.91
N TYR A 40 -8.69 15.68 0.38
CA TYR A 40 -9.46 16.28 1.44
C TYR A 40 -8.65 17.39 2.11
N PRO A 41 -9.31 18.42 2.69
CA PRO A 41 -8.60 19.47 3.41
C PRO A 41 -7.77 18.88 4.55
N ALA A 42 -6.54 19.36 4.69
CA ALA A 42 -5.73 19.00 5.85
C ALA A 42 -6.37 19.62 7.12
N PRO A 43 -6.24 18.96 8.28
CA PRO A 43 -6.61 19.57 9.56
C PRO A 43 -5.97 20.95 9.71
N GLU A 44 -6.68 21.87 10.39
CA GLU A 44 -6.13 23.19 10.73
C GLU A 44 -4.79 23.00 11.46
N ASP A 45 -3.81 23.86 11.21
CA ASP A 45 -2.43 23.78 11.72
C ASP A 45 -1.46 22.78 11.05
N SER A 46 -1.78 22.18 9.91
CA SER A 46 -0.91 21.24 9.20
C SER A 46 0.43 21.84 8.68
N GLY A 47 0.69 23.12 8.87
CA GLY A 47 1.91 23.81 8.41
C GLY A 47 3.14 23.66 9.32
N GLN A 48 3.03 23.06 10.49
CA GLN A 48 4.14 22.95 11.44
C GLN A 48 5.06 21.81 11.06
N ARG A 49 6.31 22.12 10.72
CA ARG A 49 7.35 21.11 10.47
C ARG A 49 8.04 20.72 11.76
N ALA A 50 8.31 19.43 11.94
CA ALA A 50 9.14 18.96 13.04
C ALA A 50 10.51 19.65 13.02
N PRO A 51 11.00 20.18 14.16
CA PRO A 51 12.30 20.85 14.22
C PRO A 51 13.46 19.86 14.03
N ALA A 52 14.60 20.32 13.53
CA ALA A 52 15.76 19.46 13.30
C ALA A 52 16.20 18.65 14.55
N ARG A 53 16.04 19.24 15.76
CA ARG A 53 16.30 18.54 17.03
C ARG A 53 15.46 17.26 17.22
N TYR A 54 14.25 17.20 16.67
CA TYR A 54 13.40 16.01 16.69
C TYR A 54 14.05 14.86 15.93
N PHE A 55 14.54 15.11 14.72
CA PHE A 55 15.20 14.09 13.90
C PHE A 55 16.50 13.60 14.54
N LEU A 56 17.27 14.49 15.18
CA LEU A 56 18.49 14.13 15.92
C LEU A 56 18.16 13.26 17.13
N ARG A 57 17.13 13.61 17.92
CA ARG A 57 16.67 12.82 19.06
C ARG A 57 16.21 11.45 18.60
N ARG A 58 15.43 11.39 17.52
CA ARG A 58 14.93 10.14 16.94
C ARG A 58 16.07 9.23 16.48
N ALA A 59 17.06 9.76 15.77
CA ALA A 59 18.26 9.01 15.40
C ALA A 59 19.00 8.46 16.64
N TRP A 60 19.11 9.27 17.70
CA TRP A 60 19.70 8.84 18.97
C TRP A 60 18.91 7.71 19.62
N VAL A 61 17.58 7.79 19.70
CA VAL A 61 16.71 6.74 20.26
C VAL A 61 16.86 5.45 19.46
N GLN A 62 16.89 5.50 18.14
CA GLN A 62 17.10 4.32 17.29
C GLN A 62 18.45 3.65 17.51
N LEU A 63 19.51 4.43 17.81
CA LEU A 63 20.84 3.90 18.04
C LEU A 63 21.05 3.34 19.46
N THR A 64 20.30 3.85 20.44
CA THR A 64 20.56 3.55 21.87
C THR A 64 19.47 2.67 22.51
N ARG A 65 18.38 2.38 21.83
CA ARG A 65 17.28 1.56 22.39
C ARG A 65 17.75 0.13 22.66
N ASP A 66 17.54 -0.32 23.88
CA ASP A 66 17.78 -1.71 24.28
C ASP A 66 16.60 -2.58 23.83
N VAL A 67 16.72 -3.17 22.64
CA VAL A 67 15.68 -4.05 22.06
C VAL A 67 15.41 -5.26 22.95
N ALA A 68 16.40 -5.75 23.70
CA ALA A 68 16.24 -6.93 24.55
C ALA A 68 15.26 -6.72 25.70
N ARG A 69 15.00 -5.47 26.09
CA ARG A 69 14.03 -5.09 27.14
C ARG A 69 12.70 -4.57 26.61
N THR A 70 12.52 -4.56 25.30
CA THR A 70 11.33 -3.99 24.67
C THR A 70 10.30 -5.09 24.45
N ARG A 71 9.06 -4.87 24.89
CA ARG A 71 7.95 -5.75 24.54
C ARG A 71 7.62 -5.60 23.06
N LEU A 72 7.58 -6.71 22.34
CA LEU A 72 7.25 -6.79 20.91
C LEU A 72 6.00 -7.65 20.71
N PRO A 73 5.28 -7.51 19.58
CA PRO A 73 4.21 -8.42 19.21
C PRO A 73 4.76 -9.85 19.04
N GLU A 74 3.89 -10.80 19.25
CA GLU A 74 4.17 -12.20 18.93
C GLU A 74 4.40 -12.34 17.42
N THR A 75 5.34 -13.21 17.05
CA THR A 75 5.54 -13.60 15.64
C THR A 75 5.40 -15.11 15.56
N VAL A 76 4.49 -15.56 14.72
CA VAL A 76 4.27 -16.97 14.39
C VAL A 76 4.77 -17.23 12.97
N GLY A 77 5.24 -18.45 12.69
CA GLY A 77 5.62 -18.82 11.34
C GLY A 77 4.40 -18.79 10.41
N LEU A 78 4.51 -18.12 9.27
CA LEU A 78 3.42 -18.05 8.30
C LEU A 78 3.25 -19.42 7.61
N ASP A 79 2.06 -20.01 7.71
CA ASP A 79 1.68 -21.21 6.98
C ASP A 79 1.02 -20.85 5.65
N LEU A 80 1.79 -20.95 4.56
CA LEU A 80 1.28 -20.70 3.20
C LEU A 80 0.20 -21.71 2.79
N ARG A 81 0.24 -22.95 3.29
CA ARG A 81 -0.79 -23.96 2.97
C ARG A 81 -2.12 -23.60 3.61
N GLU A 82 -2.09 -23.02 4.82
CA GLU A 82 -3.29 -22.51 5.45
C GLU A 82 -3.92 -21.38 4.60
N MET A 83 -3.11 -20.47 4.08
CA MET A 83 -3.59 -19.41 3.16
C MET A 83 -4.15 -19.99 1.86
N GLU A 84 -3.51 -21.02 1.29
CA GLU A 84 -3.96 -21.67 0.04
C GLU A 84 -5.33 -22.34 0.16
N GLN A 85 -5.70 -22.81 1.36
CA GLN A 85 -6.98 -23.44 1.63
C GLN A 85 -8.14 -22.44 1.80
N ARG A 86 -7.83 -21.14 1.85
CA ARG A 86 -8.80 -20.07 2.06
C ARG A 86 -9.03 -19.29 0.75
N PRO A 87 -10.28 -19.01 0.37
CA PRO A 87 -10.56 -18.28 -0.86
C PRO A 87 -10.03 -16.85 -0.81
N PHE A 88 -10.07 -16.21 0.38
CA PHE A 88 -9.55 -14.87 0.58
C PHE A 88 -8.99 -14.73 1.98
N ALA A 89 -7.67 -14.58 2.09
CA ALA A 89 -6.96 -14.48 3.35
C ALA A 89 -5.85 -13.44 3.31
N VAL A 90 -5.51 -12.90 4.47
CA VAL A 90 -4.51 -11.86 4.68
C VAL A 90 -3.58 -12.30 5.80
N ALA A 91 -2.28 -12.03 5.68
CA ALA A 91 -1.30 -12.18 6.74
C ALA A 91 -0.48 -10.91 6.88
N TRP A 92 -0.46 -10.34 8.09
CA TRP A 92 0.43 -9.24 8.41
C TRP A 92 1.85 -9.74 8.64
N LEU A 93 2.84 -9.19 7.89
CA LEU A 93 4.24 -9.63 7.94
C LEU A 93 5.14 -8.68 8.76
N GLY A 94 4.51 -7.75 9.46
CA GLY A 94 5.16 -6.67 10.20
C GLY A 94 5.22 -5.36 9.41
N HIS A 95 5.25 -4.23 10.13
CA HIS A 95 5.09 -2.89 9.60
C HIS A 95 3.81 -2.75 8.76
N ALA A 96 3.90 -2.18 7.57
CA ALA A 96 2.80 -2.12 6.59
C ALA A 96 2.72 -3.37 5.71
N THR A 97 3.77 -4.21 5.69
CA THR A 97 3.86 -5.35 4.78
C THR A 97 2.75 -6.37 5.03
N THR A 98 1.92 -6.60 4.02
CA THR A 98 0.77 -7.49 4.10
C THR A 98 0.73 -8.42 2.90
N LEU A 99 0.69 -9.74 3.14
CA LEU A 99 0.50 -10.75 2.10
C LEU A 99 -0.98 -11.10 2.00
N VAL A 100 -1.49 -11.10 0.78
CA VAL A 100 -2.88 -11.40 0.47
C VAL A 100 -2.95 -12.60 -0.46
N ARG A 101 -3.78 -13.57 -0.11
CA ARG A 101 -4.24 -14.64 -0.99
C ARG A 101 -5.67 -14.35 -1.37
N ALA A 102 -5.93 -14.09 -2.67
CA ALA A 102 -7.27 -13.88 -3.19
C ALA A 102 -7.49 -14.80 -4.40
N GLY A 103 -8.50 -15.66 -4.34
CA GLY A 103 -8.69 -16.73 -5.31
C GLY A 103 -7.41 -17.58 -5.47
N THR A 104 -6.78 -17.55 -6.65
CA THR A 104 -5.51 -18.25 -6.90
C THR A 104 -4.30 -17.32 -6.91
N ARG A 105 -4.46 -16.02 -6.61
CA ARG A 105 -3.42 -15.01 -6.73
C ARG A 105 -2.76 -14.67 -5.42
N TRP A 106 -1.46 -14.37 -5.48
CA TRP A 106 -0.68 -13.84 -4.39
C TRP A 106 -0.35 -12.37 -4.64
N ILE A 107 -0.75 -11.51 -3.70
CA ILE A 107 -0.56 -10.07 -3.76
C ILE A 107 0.22 -9.63 -2.53
N LEU A 108 1.24 -8.80 -2.71
CA LEU A 108 2.04 -8.29 -1.60
C LEU A 108 1.93 -6.76 -1.58
N LEU A 109 1.56 -6.20 -0.42
CA LEU A 109 1.42 -4.77 -0.21
C LEU A 109 2.60 -4.24 0.59
N ASP A 110 3.15 -3.10 0.15
CA ASP A 110 4.22 -2.33 0.79
C ASP A 110 5.36 -3.22 1.36
N PRO A 111 6.07 -3.97 0.50
CA PRO A 111 7.07 -4.93 0.96
C PRO A 111 8.31 -4.26 1.54
N ALA A 112 8.54 -4.44 2.85
CA ALA A 112 9.75 -4.08 3.57
C ALA A 112 10.33 -5.37 4.21
N LEU A 113 10.97 -6.22 3.41
CA LEU A 113 11.31 -7.61 3.76
C LEU A 113 12.67 -7.74 4.49
N PHE A 114 13.48 -6.67 4.51
CA PHE A 114 14.85 -6.75 5.03
C PHE A 114 15.04 -6.03 6.35
N THR A 115 16.26 -6.12 6.87
CA THR A 115 16.61 -5.65 8.23
C THR A 115 16.51 -4.14 8.41
N TYR A 116 16.76 -3.36 7.36
CA TYR A 116 16.79 -1.90 7.42
C TYR A 116 15.93 -1.32 6.31
N VAL A 117 15.20 -0.26 6.63
CA VAL A 117 14.53 0.59 5.65
C VAL A 117 15.19 1.96 5.63
N GLY A 118 15.38 2.55 4.44
CA GLY A 118 16.02 3.86 4.33
C GLY A 118 16.72 4.09 2.99
N PRO A 119 17.25 5.30 2.78
CA PRO A 119 17.87 5.69 1.51
C PRO A 119 19.22 4.98 1.25
N VAL A 120 19.88 4.50 2.28
CA VAL A 120 21.19 3.87 2.20
C VAL A 120 21.11 2.43 2.67
N ARG A 121 21.57 1.50 1.83
CA ARG A 121 21.55 0.07 2.14
C ARG A 121 22.25 -0.23 3.47
N GLY A 122 21.54 -0.94 4.37
CA GLY A 122 22.07 -1.34 5.68
C GLY A 122 22.12 -0.20 6.72
N PHE A 123 21.53 0.97 6.39
CA PHE A 123 21.46 2.10 7.30
C PHE A 123 20.05 2.70 7.31
N GLY A 124 19.51 2.93 8.50
CA GLY A 124 18.17 3.45 8.73
C GLY A 124 17.48 2.74 9.89
N PRO A 125 16.17 2.90 10.04
CA PRO A 125 15.38 2.15 11.02
C PRO A 125 15.59 0.64 10.85
N LYS A 126 15.97 -0.01 11.96
CA LYS A 126 16.21 -1.46 12.00
C LYS A 126 14.94 -2.19 12.36
N ARG A 127 14.69 -3.30 11.67
CA ARG A 127 13.60 -4.21 12.01
C ARG A 127 13.80 -4.79 13.41
N LEU A 128 12.79 -4.65 14.26
CA LEU A 128 12.76 -5.13 15.64
C LEU A 128 12.15 -6.53 15.77
N THR A 129 11.18 -6.85 14.91
CA THR A 129 10.47 -8.14 14.88
C THR A 129 11.01 -9.03 13.76
N PRO A 130 11.07 -10.36 13.94
CA PRO A 130 11.45 -11.24 12.84
C PRO A 130 10.41 -11.20 11.72
N LEU A 131 10.84 -11.49 10.49
CA LEU A 131 9.94 -11.76 9.39
C LEU A 131 9.35 -13.17 9.57
N PRO A 132 8.03 -13.39 9.43
CA PRO A 132 7.40 -14.69 9.68
C PRO A 132 7.67 -15.74 8.58
N LEU A 133 8.21 -15.30 7.44
CA LEU A 133 8.59 -16.12 6.30
C LEU A 133 9.83 -15.52 5.65
N LEU A 134 10.85 -16.33 5.39
CA LEU A 134 12.06 -15.85 4.70
C LEU A 134 11.72 -15.35 3.28
N PRO A 135 12.42 -14.30 2.77
CA PRO A 135 12.13 -13.75 1.44
C PRO A 135 12.19 -14.81 0.33
N GLU A 136 13.09 -15.79 0.45
CA GLU A 136 13.27 -16.86 -0.53
C GLU A 136 12.16 -17.93 -0.50
N ALA A 137 11.36 -17.96 0.58
CA ALA A 137 10.27 -18.91 0.77
C ALA A 137 8.90 -18.36 0.35
N PHE A 138 8.84 -17.09 -0.11
CA PHE A 138 7.58 -16.54 -0.64
C PHE A 138 7.11 -17.34 -1.84
N PRO A 139 5.78 -17.52 -2.00
CA PRO A 139 5.23 -18.04 -3.23
C PRO A 139 5.55 -17.06 -4.38
N ARG A 140 5.36 -17.49 -5.62
CA ARG A 140 5.43 -16.55 -6.73
C ARG A 140 4.36 -15.47 -6.57
N ILE A 141 4.80 -14.23 -6.39
CA ILE A 141 3.92 -13.08 -6.24
C ILE A 141 3.41 -12.66 -7.62
N ASP A 142 2.09 -12.51 -7.76
CA ASP A 142 1.45 -12.08 -9.01
C ASP A 142 1.44 -10.55 -9.14
N ALA A 143 1.21 -9.83 -8.04
CA ALA A 143 1.22 -8.37 -8.01
C ALA A 143 1.83 -7.83 -6.71
N VAL A 144 2.52 -6.69 -6.83
CA VAL A 144 3.00 -5.88 -5.71
C VAL A 144 2.31 -4.53 -5.79
N LEU A 145 1.62 -4.16 -4.71
CA LEU A 145 0.90 -2.90 -4.59
C LEU A 145 1.67 -1.97 -3.66
N ILE A 146 2.04 -0.79 -4.15
CA ILE A 146 2.75 0.23 -3.37
C ILE A 146 1.79 1.37 -3.07
N SER A 147 1.65 1.70 -1.78
CA SER A 147 0.80 2.80 -1.34
C SER A 147 1.40 4.17 -1.64
N HIS A 148 2.68 4.35 -1.32
CA HIS A 148 3.42 5.58 -1.54
C HIS A 148 4.93 5.32 -1.52
N ASP A 149 5.73 6.36 -1.74
CA ASP A 149 7.16 6.23 -2.00
C ASP A 149 8.06 6.37 -0.77
N HIS A 150 7.55 6.47 0.46
CA HIS A 150 8.41 6.48 1.64
C HIS A 150 9.22 5.19 1.74
N PHE A 151 10.41 5.27 2.37
CA PHE A 151 11.39 4.18 2.33
C PHE A 151 10.95 2.91 3.05
N ASP A 152 10.02 3.00 3.96
CA ASP A 152 9.45 1.90 4.74
C ASP A 152 8.23 1.24 4.09
N HIS A 153 7.75 1.79 2.96
CA HIS A 153 6.69 1.24 2.10
C HIS A 153 7.22 0.83 0.73
N LEU A 154 8.06 1.65 0.11
CA LEU A 154 8.79 1.33 -1.11
C LEU A 154 10.26 1.05 -0.78
N ASP A 155 10.56 -0.13 -0.22
CA ASP A 155 11.93 -0.56 0.05
C ASP A 155 12.59 -1.12 -1.21
N LEU A 156 13.67 -0.45 -1.66
CA LEU A 156 14.36 -0.81 -2.90
C LEU A 156 14.91 -2.25 -2.89
N ALA A 157 15.39 -2.72 -1.74
CA ALA A 157 15.92 -4.08 -1.65
C ALA A 157 14.81 -5.12 -1.84
N SER A 158 13.65 -4.88 -1.26
CA SER A 158 12.48 -5.75 -1.35
C SER A 158 11.90 -5.81 -2.76
N VAL A 159 11.69 -4.66 -3.41
CA VAL A 159 11.15 -4.65 -4.78
C VAL A 159 12.12 -5.25 -5.80
N ARG A 160 13.44 -5.07 -5.62
CA ARG A 160 14.46 -5.73 -6.46
C ARG A 160 14.47 -7.25 -6.26
N HIS A 161 14.34 -7.71 -5.01
CA HIS A 161 14.24 -9.14 -4.71
C HIS A 161 13.02 -9.76 -5.41
N LEU A 162 11.86 -9.12 -5.31
CA LEU A 162 10.62 -9.57 -5.93
C LEU A 162 10.67 -9.50 -7.46
N ALA A 163 11.31 -8.47 -8.03
CA ALA A 163 11.50 -8.37 -9.48
C ALA A 163 12.36 -9.51 -10.04
N ALA A 164 13.27 -10.06 -9.23
CA ALA A 164 14.15 -11.17 -9.61
C ALA A 164 13.57 -12.56 -9.29
N GLN A 165 12.31 -12.66 -8.87
CA GLN A 165 11.69 -13.95 -8.52
C GLN A 165 11.65 -14.92 -9.71
N PRO A 166 11.70 -16.24 -9.50
CA PRO A 166 11.54 -17.22 -10.55
C PRO A 166 10.21 -17.06 -11.31
N GLY A 167 10.24 -17.18 -12.64
CA GLY A 167 9.07 -17.04 -13.49
C GLY A 167 8.75 -15.59 -13.91
N GLY A 168 9.66 -14.66 -13.65
CA GLY A 168 9.56 -13.25 -14.05
C GLY A 168 8.99 -12.34 -12.97
N PRO A 169 9.13 -11.00 -13.15
CA PRO A 169 8.70 -10.03 -12.17
C PRO A 169 7.18 -10.09 -11.93
N PRO A 170 6.71 -9.71 -10.73
CA PRO A 170 5.30 -9.45 -10.51
C PRO A 170 4.86 -8.20 -11.28
N ARG A 171 3.56 -7.98 -11.41
CA ARG A 171 3.03 -6.67 -11.77
C ARG A 171 3.27 -5.71 -10.60
N PHE A 172 3.98 -4.62 -10.83
CA PHE A 172 4.12 -3.54 -9.84
C PHE A 172 3.07 -2.49 -10.15
N LEU A 173 2.16 -2.27 -9.20
CA LEU A 173 1.12 -1.25 -9.28
C LEU A 173 1.43 -0.15 -8.28
N VAL A 174 1.52 1.07 -8.77
CA VAL A 174 2.06 2.20 -8.01
C VAL A 174 1.26 3.47 -8.27
N GLY A 175 1.37 4.45 -7.38
CA GLY A 175 0.84 5.77 -7.63
C GLY A 175 1.56 6.48 -8.78
N ARG A 176 0.83 7.31 -9.54
CA ARG A 176 1.35 8.11 -10.66
C ARG A 176 2.61 8.89 -10.26
N GLY A 177 3.61 8.88 -11.15
CA GLY A 177 4.92 9.50 -10.97
C GLY A 177 6.02 8.53 -10.53
N LEU A 178 5.71 7.26 -10.21
CA LEU A 178 6.68 6.27 -9.77
C LEU A 178 7.22 5.38 -10.89
N GLY A 179 6.61 5.36 -12.08
CA GLY A 179 7.03 4.49 -13.18
C GLY A 179 8.48 4.70 -13.61
N GLN A 180 8.91 5.96 -13.75
CA GLN A 180 10.29 6.28 -14.08
C GLN A 180 11.25 5.79 -12.99
N TRP A 181 10.89 5.97 -11.71
CA TRP A 181 11.70 5.49 -10.59
C TRP A 181 11.89 3.96 -10.64
N PHE A 182 10.84 3.20 -10.96
CA PHE A 182 10.92 1.74 -11.13
C PHE A 182 11.82 1.35 -12.29
N ALA A 183 11.67 1.98 -13.45
CA ALA A 183 12.52 1.72 -14.61
C ALA A 183 14.00 1.98 -14.30
N GLU A 184 14.34 3.08 -13.64
CA GLU A 184 15.71 3.46 -13.31
C GLU A 184 16.34 2.66 -12.15
N ASN A 185 15.55 2.32 -11.12
CA ASN A 185 16.09 1.73 -9.89
C ASN A 185 15.86 0.23 -9.78
N VAL A 186 14.81 -0.32 -10.40
CA VAL A 186 14.47 -1.74 -10.36
C VAL A 186 14.73 -2.43 -11.69
N GLY A 187 14.64 -1.69 -12.81
CA GLY A 187 14.83 -2.20 -14.15
C GLY A 187 13.60 -2.92 -14.71
N VAL A 188 12.42 -2.60 -14.18
CA VAL A 188 11.13 -3.13 -14.64
C VAL A 188 10.13 -2.01 -14.83
N GLU A 189 9.11 -2.24 -15.64
CA GLU A 189 7.97 -1.33 -15.77
C GLU A 189 7.05 -1.47 -14.56
N ALA A 190 6.46 -0.35 -14.10
CA ALA A 190 5.39 -0.32 -13.12
C ALA A 190 4.15 0.34 -13.73
N GLU A 191 2.99 -0.17 -13.36
CA GLU A 191 1.70 0.36 -13.80
C GLU A 191 1.28 1.49 -12.86
N GLU A 192 1.16 2.70 -13.41
CA GLU A 192 0.81 3.90 -12.65
C GLU A 192 -0.70 4.09 -12.58
N LEU A 193 -1.22 4.37 -11.37
CA LEU A 193 -2.62 4.65 -11.12
C LEU A 193 -2.81 6.00 -10.43
N ASP A 194 -3.94 6.63 -10.71
CA ASP A 194 -4.45 7.76 -9.93
C ASP A 194 -5.61 7.30 -9.03
N TRP A 195 -6.05 8.15 -8.11
CA TRP A 195 -7.13 7.80 -7.20
C TRP A 195 -8.41 7.41 -7.95
N TRP A 196 -9.03 6.33 -7.51
CA TRP A 196 -10.23 5.71 -8.05
C TRP A 196 -10.02 4.91 -9.33
N ASP A 197 -8.79 4.83 -9.84
CA ASP A 197 -8.47 3.90 -10.91
C ASP A 197 -8.67 2.46 -10.45
N ARG A 198 -9.22 1.65 -11.35
CA ARG A 198 -9.49 0.22 -11.13
C ARG A 198 -8.76 -0.61 -12.15
N LEU A 199 -8.24 -1.74 -11.69
CA LEU A 199 -7.47 -2.63 -12.53
C LEU A 199 -7.77 -4.08 -12.16
N PRO A 200 -8.12 -4.93 -13.15
CA PRO A 200 -8.36 -6.34 -12.89
C PRO A 200 -7.06 -7.14 -12.80
N LEU A 201 -7.03 -8.11 -11.89
CA LEU A 201 -6.02 -9.16 -11.78
C LEU A 201 -6.71 -10.53 -11.82
N GLY A 202 -7.13 -10.97 -13.00
CA GLY A 202 -8.01 -12.12 -13.15
C GLY A 202 -9.42 -11.82 -12.66
N ASP A 203 -9.86 -12.53 -11.62
CA ASP A 203 -11.16 -12.37 -10.94
C ASP A 203 -11.11 -11.37 -9.75
N ILE A 204 -9.95 -10.74 -9.55
CA ILE A 204 -9.71 -9.78 -8.48
C ILE A 204 -9.80 -8.37 -9.03
N ASP A 205 -10.54 -7.50 -8.33
CA ASP A 205 -10.59 -6.07 -8.59
C ASP A 205 -9.62 -5.33 -7.67
N LEU A 206 -8.69 -4.58 -8.23
CA LEU A 206 -7.77 -3.71 -7.51
C LEU A 206 -8.21 -2.26 -7.72
N THR A 207 -8.44 -1.53 -6.63
CA THR A 207 -8.79 -0.10 -6.69
C THR A 207 -7.77 0.69 -5.90
N PHE A 208 -7.15 1.69 -6.53
CA PHE A 208 -6.29 2.66 -5.84
C PHE A 208 -7.15 3.79 -5.28
N VAL A 209 -7.12 3.99 -3.97
CA VAL A 209 -7.99 4.95 -3.28
C VAL A 209 -7.18 6.05 -2.59
N PRO A 210 -7.73 7.25 -2.35
CA PRO A 210 -7.00 8.31 -1.66
C PRO A 210 -6.64 7.93 -0.22
N ALA A 211 -5.56 8.55 0.26
CA ALA A 211 -5.15 8.59 1.66
C ALA A 211 -4.79 10.03 2.03
N GLN A 212 -4.89 10.37 3.30
CA GLN A 212 -4.49 11.67 3.83
C GLN A 212 -3.04 11.60 4.31
N HIS A 213 -2.10 11.77 3.38
CA HIS A 213 -0.68 11.59 3.62
C HIS A 213 0.16 12.48 2.69
N SER A 214 1.39 12.10 2.44
CA SER A 214 2.30 12.77 1.51
C SER A 214 3.24 11.76 0.85
N SER A 215 3.99 12.21 -0.14
CA SER A 215 5.07 11.42 -0.75
C SER A 215 6.39 12.19 -0.69
N GLY A 216 7.52 11.48 -0.80
CA GLY A 216 8.84 12.10 -0.90
C GLY A 216 9.99 11.20 -0.46
N ARG A 217 10.96 11.04 -1.35
CA ARG A 217 12.21 10.30 -1.09
C ARG A 217 13.43 11.22 -0.99
N THR A 218 13.26 12.49 -1.30
CA THR A 218 14.33 13.51 -1.24
C THR A 218 13.84 14.75 -0.50
N PRO A 219 14.72 15.56 0.09
CA PRO A 219 14.32 16.80 0.76
C PRO A 219 13.59 17.82 -0.13
N TRP A 220 13.74 17.71 -1.43
CA TRP A 220 13.18 18.62 -2.45
C TRP A 220 12.09 18.00 -3.31
N GLY A 221 11.89 16.68 -3.30
CA GLY A 221 10.88 15.95 -4.07
C GLY A 221 9.60 15.64 -3.29
N LYS A 222 9.07 16.60 -2.51
CA LYS A 222 7.84 16.39 -1.76
C LYS A 222 6.61 16.42 -2.67
N ASN A 223 5.76 15.39 -2.57
CA ASN A 223 4.48 15.29 -3.27
C ASN A 223 4.59 15.30 -4.81
N GLU A 224 5.71 14.79 -5.36
CA GLU A 224 5.89 14.62 -6.81
C GLU A 224 5.25 13.33 -7.33
N THR A 225 4.98 12.36 -6.44
CA THR A 225 4.34 11.09 -6.74
C THR A 225 3.00 10.97 -6.02
N ARG A 226 2.06 10.22 -6.60
CA ARG A 226 0.76 9.97 -5.99
C ARG A 226 0.89 8.95 -4.86
N TRP A 227 0.23 9.22 -3.73
CA TRP A 227 0.06 8.32 -2.58
C TRP A 227 -1.38 7.90 -2.44
N GLY A 228 -1.64 6.79 -1.78
CA GLY A 228 -2.99 6.29 -1.56
C GLY A 228 -3.00 4.93 -0.88
N GLY A 229 -4.18 4.36 -0.76
CA GLY A 229 -4.41 3.01 -0.28
C GLY A 229 -4.91 2.08 -1.39
N TRP A 230 -5.17 0.85 -1.03
CA TRP A 230 -5.64 -0.18 -1.94
C TRP A 230 -6.90 -0.86 -1.40
N VAL A 231 -7.84 -1.12 -2.29
CA VAL A 231 -8.93 -2.06 -2.03
C VAL A 231 -8.73 -3.26 -2.95
N VAL A 232 -8.60 -4.44 -2.34
CA VAL A 232 -8.53 -5.72 -3.04
C VAL A 232 -9.89 -6.38 -2.93
N GLY A 233 -10.55 -6.61 -4.06
CA GLY A 233 -11.89 -7.19 -4.15
C GLY A 233 -11.89 -8.57 -4.77
N LEU A 234 -12.59 -9.54 -4.16
CA LEU A 234 -12.89 -10.84 -4.74
C LEU A 234 -14.40 -11.10 -4.60
N GLY A 235 -15.11 -11.10 -5.72
CA GLY A 235 -16.58 -11.13 -5.69
C GLY A 235 -17.15 -9.95 -4.88
N ALA A 236 -17.88 -10.24 -3.80
CA ALA A 236 -18.45 -9.23 -2.91
C ALA A 236 -17.54 -8.89 -1.72
N GLN A 237 -16.50 -9.66 -1.45
CA GLN A 237 -15.56 -9.41 -0.35
C GLN A 237 -14.56 -8.31 -0.70
N ARG A 238 -14.22 -7.47 0.27
CA ARG A 238 -13.27 -6.34 0.14
C ARG A 238 -12.29 -6.34 1.28
N PHE A 239 -11.00 -6.30 0.95
CA PHE A 239 -9.91 -6.00 1.87
C PHE A 239 -9.41 -4.59 1.60
N TYR A 240 -9.34 -3.74 2.63
CA TYR A 240 -8.83 -2.37 2.54
C TYR A 240 -7.50 -2.23 3.26
N PHE A 241 -6.56 -1.58 2.57
CA PHE A 241 -5.23 -1.25 3.07
C PHE A 241 -4.95 0.23 2.74
N PRO A 242 -4.93 1.14 3.69
CA PRO A 242 -4.72 2.58 3.45
C PRO A 242 -3.28 2.95 3.07
N GLY A 243 -2.28 2.11 3.34
CA GLY A 243 -0.91 2.56 3.52
C GLY A 243 -0.82 3.42 4.77
N ASP A 244 -0.15 4.57 4.68
CA ASP A 244 -0.16 5.59 5.72
C ASP A 244 -1.23 6.64 5.45
N THR A 245 -1.89 7.07 6.51
CA THR A 245 -2.93 8.09 6.43
C THR A 245 -3.15 8.76 7.79
N SER A 246 -3.55 10.02 7.79
CA SER A 246 -4.16 10.66 8.95
C SER A 246 -5.69 10.53 8.91
N TYR A 247 -6.36 10.91 10.01
CA TYR A 247 -7.81 10.79 10.11
C TYR A 247 -8.52 11.99 9.46
N VAL A 248 -9.40 11.67 8.52
CA VAL A 248 -10.41 12.55 7.94
C VAL A 248 -11.68 11.73 7.74
N ALA A 249 -12.72 11.99 8.50
CA ALA A 249 -13.95 11.20 8.49
C ALA A 249 -14.59 11.05 7.09
N GLU A 250 -14.60 12.15 6.32
CA GLU A 250 -15.14 12.20 4.96
C GLU A 250 -14.38 11.25 4.02
N LEU A 251 -13.07 11.10 4.17
CA LEU A 251 -12.24 10.18 3.38
C LEU A 251 -12.74 8.75 3.54
N PHE A 252 -12.89 8.27 4.76
CA PHE A 252 -13.27 6.88 5.05
C PHE A 252 -14.72 6.59 4.63
N ARG A 253 -15.64 7.55 4.84
CA ARG A 253 -17.03 7.45 4.38
C ARG A 253 -17.15 7.45 2.86
N ASP A 254 -16.32 8.25 2.15
CA ASP A 254 -16.31 8.28 0.69
C ASP A 254 -15.75 6.96 0.13
N ILE A 255 -14.69 6.40 0.72
CA ILE A 255 -14.18 5.07 0.35
C ILE A 255 -15.32 4.04 0.47
N ARG A 256 -15.96 3.94 1.64
CA ARG A 256 -17.09 3.01 1.83
C ARG A 256 -18.19 3.21 0.79
N SER A 257 -18.55 4.45 0.51
CA SER A 257 -19.65 4.76 -0.41
C SER A 257 -19.37 4.31 -1.85
N ARG A 258 -18.10 4.33 -2.28
CA ARG A 258 -17.68 4.02 -3.66
C ARG A 258 -17.30 2.57 -3.86
N VAL A 259 -16.71 1.92 -2.85
CA VAL A 259 -16.25 0.53 -3.01
C VAL A 259 -17.20 -0.49 -2.39
N GLY A 260 -18.15 -0.05 -1.54
CA GLY A 260 -19.09 -0.91 -0.82
C GLY A 260 -18.60 -1.29 0.57
N GLU A 261 -19.19 -2.33 1.15
CA GLU A 261 -18.85 -2.84 2.48
C GLU A 261 -17.41 -3.37 2.51
N ILE A 262 -16.65 -3.02 3.55
CA ILE A 262 -15.29 -3.49 3.79
C ILE A 262 -15.34 -4.64 4.80
N GLN A 263 -15.00 -5.85 4.38
CA GLN A 263 -15.02 -7.02 5.25
C GLN A 263 -13.81 -7.06 6.18
N LEU A 264 -12.64 -6.66 5.67
CA LEU A 264 -11.41 -6.58 6.47
C LEU A 264 -10.64 -5.30 6.12
N ALA A 265 -10.17 -4.58 7.12
CA ALA A 265 -9.23 -3.48 6.93
C ALA A 265 -7.94 -3.72 7.72
N ALA A 266 -6.79 -3.34 7.15
CA ALA A 266 -5.51 -3.29 7.86
C ALA A 266 -5.19 -1.82 8.14
N LEU A 267 -5.50 -1.32 9.34
CA LEU A 267 -5.37 0.09 9.69
C LEU A 267 -4.06 0.37 10.43
N PRO A 268 -3.28 1.41 10.04
CA PRO A 268 -2.07 1.79 10.75
C PRO A 268 -2.41 2.34 12.14
N ILE A 269 -1.67 1.89 13.16
CA ILE A 269 -1.85 2.30 14.55
C ILE A 269 -0.56 2.79 15.21
N GLY A 270 0.55 2.86 14.47
CA GLY A 270 1.87 3.28 14.96
C GLY A 270 2.37 4.56 14.32
N ALA A 271 3.55 5.00 14.75
CA ALA A 271 4.20 6.23 14.30
C ALA A 271 3.38 7.50 14.60
N TYR A 272 2.62 7.54 15.72
CA TYR A 272 1.71 8.64 16.04
C TYR A 272 2.27 9.68 17.03
N THR A 273 3.40 9.42 17.69
CA THR A 273 4.02 10.39 18.60
C THR A 273 5.31 10.99 18.06
N PRO A 274 5.57 12.29 18.28
CA PRO A 274 4.75 13.30 18.97
C PRO A 274 3.54 13.73 18.13
N ARG A 275 2.38 13.79 18.77
CA ARG A 275 1.10 14.04 18.09
C ARG A 275 1.02 15.37 17.37
N GLU A 276 1.71 16.42 17.88
CA GLU A 276 1.77 17.76 17.29
C GLU A 276 2.25 17.80 15.85
N TRP A 277 3.03 16.78 15.38
CA TRP A 277 3.51 16.67 14.00
C TRP A 277 2.95 15.44 13.29
N MET A 278 2.86 14.29 14.01
CA MET A 278 2.50 13.01 13.40
C MET A 278 1.01 12.93 13.03
N ARG A 279 0.13 13.70 13.69
CA ARG A 279 -1.32 13.68 13.42
C ARG A 279 -1.71 14.08 12.00
N PHE A 280 -0.81 14.72 11.26
CA PHE A 280 -1.08 15.14 9.88
C PHE A 280 -0.68 14.09 8.83
N GLU A 281 0.00 13.06 9.26
CA GLU A 281 0.56 12.00 8.40
C GLU A 281 0.08 10.61 8.86
N HIS A 282 -0.23 10.42 10.16
CA HIS A 282 -0.53 9.11 10.75
C HIS A 282 -1.72 9.16 11.70
N LEU A 283 -2.55 8.09 11.66
CA LEU A 283 -3.55 7.81 12.69
C LEU A 283 -2.86 7.53 14.02
N ASP A 284 -3.49 7.94 15.12
CA ASP A 284 -3.28 7.27 16.39
C ASP A 284 -4.29 6.13 16.58
N PRO A 285 -4.14 5.28 17.60
CA PRO A 285 -5.05 4.16 17.82
C PRO A 285 -6.52 4.54 18.01
N GLU A 286 -6.83 5.70 18.59
CA GLU A 286 -8.21 6.19 18.72
C GLU A 286 -8.77 6.60 17.36
N GLU A 287 -8.01 7.35 16.57
CA GLU A 287 -8.38 7.73 15.21
C GLU A 287 -8.52 6.51 14.29
N ALA A 288 -7.73 5.45 14.50
CA ALA A 288 -7.90 4.20 13.78
C ALA A 288 -9.24 3.52 14.12
N VAL A 289 -9.68 3.58 15.38
CA VAL A 289 -11.03 3.10 15.78
C VAL A 289 -12.12 3.95 15.12
N LEU A 290 -11.97 5.28 15.06
CA LEU A 290 -12.91 6.14 14.34
C LEU A 290 -12.94 5.83 12.83
N ALA A 291 -11.78 5.59 12.22
CA ALA A 291 -11.65 5.18 10.82
C ALA A 291 -12.35 3.83 10.54
N HIS A 292 -12.20 2.84 11.44
CA HIS A 292 -12.94 1.57 11.37
C HIS A 292 -14.45 1.79 11.35
N VAL A 293 -14.96 2.67 12.22
CA VAL A 293 -16.38 3.00 12.30
C VAL A 293 -16.87 3.72 11.04
N ASP A 294 -16.14 4.73 10.55
CA ASP A 294 -16.51 5.49 9.35
C ASP A 294 -16.45 4.64 8.06
N LEU A 295 -15.48 3.74 7.95
CA LEU A 295 -15.44 2.71 6.91
C LEU A 295 -16.60 1.73 7.02
N GLY A 296 -17.17 1.56 8.22
CA GLY A 296 -18.10 0.47 8.51
C GLY A 296 -17.47 -0.89 8.24
N ALA A 297 -16.21 -1.04 8.56
CA ALA A 297 -15.51 -2.30 8.37
C ALA A 297 -16.09 -3.37 9.30
N VAL A 298 -16.28 -4.59 8.78
CA VAL A 298 -16.75 -5.73 9.59
C VAL A 298 -15.67 -6.14 10.59
N ARG A 299 -14.41 -6.15 10.13
CA ARG A 299 -13.24 -6.40 10.94
C ARG A 299 -12.08 -5.49 10.54
N SER A 300 -11.22 -5.13 11.51
CA SER A 300 -9.95 -4.46 11.25
C SER A 300 -8.83 -5.12 12.05
N ILE A 301 -7.62 -5.09 11.51
CA ILE A 301 -6.38 -5.47 12.20
C ILE A 301 -5.44 -4.26 12.25
N GLY A 302 -4.77 -4.08 13.41
CA GLY A 302 -3.79 -3.01 13.60
C GLY A 302 -2.45 -3.38 12.96
N VAL A 303 -1.97 -2.54 12.04
CA VAL A 303 -0.67 -2.68 11.35
C VAL A 303 0.21 -1.45 11.56
N HIS A 304 1.38 -1.39 10.94
CA HIS A 304 2.31 -0.25 10.96
C HIS A 304 2.87 0.07 12.35
N TRP A 305 3.09 -0.92 13.20
CA TRP A 305 3.62 -0.75 14.55
C TRP A 305 4.68 -1.80 14.91
N ALA A 306 5.51 -1.52 15.91
CA ALA A 306 6.49 -2.41 16.54
C ALA A 306 7.54 -3.05 15.62
N THR A 307 7.51 -2.85 14.31
CA THR A 307 8.46 -3.46 13.37
C THR A 307 9.64 -2.55 13.08
N PHE A 308 9.39 -1.30 12.71
CA PHE A 308 10.38 -0.24 12.61
C PHE A 308 9.99 0.89 13.56
N GLN A 309 10.98 1.42 14.31
CA GLN A 309 10.71 2.52 15.23
C GLN A 309 10.65 3.84 14.47
N LEU A 310 9.47 4.28 14.12
CA LEU A 310 9.24 5.49 13.34
C LEU A 310 8.63 6.63 14.15
N GLY A 311 7.94 6.36 15.25
CA GLY A 311 7.48 7.32 16.25
C GLY A 311 8.31 7.28 17.54
N ASP A 312 7.94 8.12 18.51
CA ASP A 312 8.57 8.20 19.84
C ASP A 312 7.88 7.26 20.86
N GLU A 313 6.72 6.68 20.54
CA GLU A 313 6.02 5.70 21.38
C GLU A 313 6.84 4.41 21.58
N GLU A 314 6.63 3.74 22.71
CA GLU A 314 7.19 2.40 22.92
C GLU A 314 6.59 1.40 21.93
N PRO A 315 7.36 0.44 21.40
CA PRO A 315 6.92 -0.46 20.33
C PRO A 315 5.59 -1.17 20.58
N TYR A 316 5.28 -1.56 21.83
CA TYR A 316 4.01 -2.24 22.17
C TYR A 316 2.90 -1.26 22.61
N GLN A 317 3.20 0.03 22.75
CA GLN A 317 2.23 1.04 23.18
C GLN A 317 1.02 1.15 22.24
N PRO A 318 1.18 1.09 20.89
CA PRO A 318 0.04 1.15 19.98
C PRO A 318 -1.04 0.09 20.26
N ALA A 319 -0.62 -1.15 20.59
CA ALA A 319 -1.57 -2.22 20.90
C ALA A 319 -2.34 -1.95 22.19
N LEU A 320 -1.69 -1.38 23.22
CA LEU A 320 -2.36 -1.02 24.49
C LEU A 320 -3.31 0.16 24.32
N ASP A 321 -2.93 1.12 23.46
CA ASP A 321 -3.77 2.28 23.18
C ASP A 321 -4.98 1.88 22.32
N LEU A 322 -4.79 0.95 21.36
CA LEU A 322 -5.90 0.39 20.58
C LEU A 322 -6.91 -0.32 21.48
N ASP A 323 -6.44 -1.19 22.38
CA ASP A 323 -7.32 -1.92 23.31
C ASP A 323 -8.16 -0.95 24.17
N ARG A 324 -7.53 0.11 24.69
CA ARG A 324 -8.23 1.17 25.45
C ARG A 324 -9.26 1.91 24.59
N SER A 325 -8.92 2.23 23.34
CA SER A 325 -9.81 2.98 22.44
C SER A 325 -11.00 2.12 21.99
N VAL A 326 -10.76 0.84 21.67
CA VAL A 326 -11.83 -0.13 21.34
C VAL A 326 -12.83 -0.26 22.50
N GLN A 327 -12.33 -0.36 23.75
CA GLN A 327 -13.18 -0.42 24.94
C GLN A 327 -13.93 0.89 25.17
N ALA A 328 -13.26 2.05 25.05
CA ALA A 328 -13.86 3.37 25.27
C ALA A 328 -14.99 3.68 24.28
N HIS A 329 -14.84 3.27 23.03
CA HIS A 329 -15.84 3.47 21.96
C HIS A 329 -16.82 2.29 21.83
N ALA A 330 -16.70 1.23 22.65
CA ALA A 330 -17.51 0.02 22.60
C ALA A 330 -17.55 -0.62 21.17
N VAL A 331 -16.45 -0.54 20.42
CA VAL A 331 -16.31 -1.09 19.07
C VAL A 331 -15.98 -2.56 19.15
N GLN A 332 -16.45 -3.35 18.19
CA GLN A 332 -16.13 -4.77 18.05
C GLN A 332 -15.42 -5.02 16.71
N GLY A 333 -14.64 -6.09 16.64
CA GLY A 333 -14.01 -6.50 15.39
C GLY A 333 -12.74 -5.71 15.04
N PHE A 334 -12.15 -4.97 15.97
CA PHE A 334 -10.86 -4.33 15.77
C PHE A 334 -9.87 -4.79 16.83
N ASP A 335 -8.84 -5.52 16.42
CA ASP A 335 -7.83 -6.10 17.29
C ASP A 335 -6.42 -6.05 16.67
N VAL A 336 -5.42 -6.45 17.44
CA VAL A 336 -4.09 -6.76 16.93
C VAL A 336 -3.94 -8.27 16.79
N VAL A 337 -3.20 -8.69 15.77
CA VAL A 337 -2.92 -10.11 15.51
C VAL A 337 -1.41 -10.36 15.58
N PRO A 338 -0.95 -11.56 15.93
CA PRO A 338 0.45 -11.95 15.78
C PRO A 338 0.94 -11.74 14.34
N ILE A 339 2.20 -11.31 14.20
CA ILE A 339 2.86 -11.25 12.90
C ILE A 339 2.92 -12.66 12.32
N GLY A 340 2.46 -12.84 11.08
CA GLY A 340 2.40 -14.14 10.40
C GLY A 340 1.11 -14.93 10.61
N GLN A 341 0.20 -14.46 11.47
CA GLN A 341 -1.11 -15.10 11.62
C GLN A 341 -1.95 -14.89 10.35
N VAL A 342 -2.59 -15.97 9.89
CA VAL A 342 -3.54 -15.93 8.78
C VAL A 342 -4.90 -15.44 9.28
N VAL A 343 -5.46 -14.45 8.59
CA VAL A 343 -6.76 -13.84 8.88
C VAL A 343 -7.65 -13.97 7.66
N ASP A 344 -8.85 -14.54 7.83
CA ASP A 344 -9.84 -14.57 6.75
C ASP A 344 -10.39 -13.18 6.47
N VAL A 345 -10.66 -12.89 5.20
CA VAL A 345 -11.55 -11.81 4.83
C VAL A 345 -12.99 -12.35 4.97
N PRO A 346 -13.78 -11.84 5.92
CA PRO A 346 -15.11 -12.38 6.19
C PRO A 346 -16.02 -12.37 4.96
N GLU A 347 -17.00 -13.27 4.92
CA GLU A 347 -18.06 -13.17 3.93
C GLU A 347 -18.94 -11.92 4.18
N PRO A 348 -19.49 -11.31 3.12
CA PRO A 348 -20.40 -10.18 3.28
C PRO A 348 -21.60 -10.55 4.16
N THR A 349 -22.04 -9.60 4.95
CA THR A 349 -23.27 -9.78 5.74
C THR A 349 -24.47 -9.99 4.78
N PRO A 350 -25.25 -11.08 4.91
CA PRO A 350 -26.41 -11.28 4.04
C PRO A 350 -27.34 -10.09 4.11
N SER A 351 -27.64 -9.45 2.96
CA SER A 351 -28.56 -8.33 2.94
C SER A 351 -29.97 -8.82 3.29
N ALA A 352 -30.74 -8.00 4.01
CA ALA A 352 -32.13 -8.33 4.34
C ALA A 352 -33.02 -8.58 3.08
N VAL A 353 -32.53 -8.23 1.89
CA VAL A 353 -33.19 -8.48 0.59
C VAL A 353 -33.03 -9.94 0.18
N ASP A 354 -31.92 -10.60 0.48
CA ASP A 354 -31.67 -12.00 0.16
C ASP A 354 -32.44 -12.98 1.08
N GLN A 355 -33.04 -12.49 2.16
CA GLN A 355 -33.81 -13.29 3.10
C GLN A 355 -35.31 -13.36 2.73
N ARG A 356 -35.73 -12.79 1.59
CA ARG A 356 -37.10 -13.01 1.12
C ARG A 356 -37.26 -14.46 0.69
N PRO A 357 -38.28 -15.19 1.23
CA PRO A 357 -38.58 -16.53 0.76
C PRO A 357 -38.87 -16.48 -0.74
N SER A 358 -38.26 -17.38 -1.50
CA SER A 358 -38.56 -17.53 -2.92
C SER A 358 -40.07 -17.59 -3.11
N PRO A 359 -40.64 -16.86 -4.08
CA PRO A 359 -42.07 -16.96 -4.35
C PRO A 359 -42.41 -18.42 -4.60
N PRO A 360 -43.58 -18.92 -4.08
CA PRO A 360 -43.95 -20.30 -4.25
C PRO A 360 -44.00 -20.63 -5.75
N VAL A 361 -43.33 -21.70 -6.12
CA VAL A 361 -43.35 -22.23 -7.48
C VAL A 361 -44.82 -22.55 -7.79
N ALA A 362 -45.40 -21.83 -8.74
CA ALA A 362 -46.75 -22.12 -9.20
C ALA A 362 -46.80 -23.56 -9.75
N THR A 363 -47.36 -24.47 -8.97
CA THR A 363 -47.68 -25.81 -9.45
C THR A 363 -48.77 -25.67 -10.49
N THR A 364 -48.39 -25.71 -11.75
CA THR A 364 -49.36 -25.88 -12.84
C THR A 364 -49.96 -27.28 -12.74
N ASN A 365 -51.23 -27.35 -12.32
CA ASN A 365 -51.99 -28.58 -12.29
C ASN A 365 -52.28 -29.01 -13.76
N PRO A 366 -51.95 -30.26 -14.18
CA PRO A 366 -52.12 -30.69 -15.57
C PRO A 366 -53.49 -31.35 -15.84
N GLU A 367 -54.54 -30.92 -15.17
CA GLU A 367 -55.89 -31.41 -15.46
C GLU A 367 -56.79 -30.23 -15.81
N GLU A 368 -57.05 -30.09 -17.13
CA GLU A 368 -58.33 -29.70 -17.79
C GLU A 368 -58.08 -29.24 -19.23
N ARG A 369 -57.79 -30.22 -20.09
CA ARG A 369 -58.15 -30.07 -21.52
C ARG A 369 -59.33 -30.98 -21.87
N HIS A 370 -60.53 -30.50 -21.62
CA HIS A 370 -61.67 -31.06 -22.19
C HIS A 370 -62.04 -30.25 -23.47
N VAL A 371 -61.83 -30.86 -24.62
CA VAL A 371 -62.29 -30.37 -25.93
C VAL A 371 -63.69 -30.94 -26.19
N PRO A 372 -64.74 -30.15 -26.39
CA PRO A 372 -65.93 -30.65 -27.02
C PRO A 372 -65.83 -30.48 -28.54
N ALA A 373 -66.07 -31.63 -29.22
CA ALA A 373 -66.18 -31.74 -30.66
C ALA A 373 -67.46 -31.14 -31.19
N GLY A 374 -67.34 -30.46 -32.31
CA GLY A 374 -68.20 -30.49 -33.46
C GLY A 374 -69.60 -29.96 -33.44
N ARG A 375 -69.88 -29.07 -34.36
CA ARG A 375 -70.89 -29.34 -35.44
C ARG A 375 -70.67 -28.35 -36.57
N ARG A 376 -70.46 -28.90 -37.75
CA ARG A 376 -70.65 -28.21 -39.00
C ARG A 376 -72.21 -28.07 -39.18
N ASP A 377 -72.67 -26.96 -39.65
CA ASP A 377 -73.72 -26.89 -40.58
C ASP A 377 -73.63 -25.64 -41.45
N ALA A 378 -74.01 -25.89 -42.69
CA ALA A 378 -73.86 -25.07 -43.87
C ALA A 378 -74.95 -24.01 -44.02
N ALA A 379 -74.73 -23.21 -45.00
CA ALA A 379 -75.67 -22.50 -45.86
C ALA A 379 -75.81 -20.97 -45.63
N ASN A 380 -75.44 -20.27 -46.54
CA ASN A 380 -75.76 -19.38 -47.66
C ASN A 380 -74.77 -18.27 -47.87
#